data_db36437bada6729e783f3a51a49b8e05
#
_entry.id   db36437bada6729e783f3a51a49b8e05
#
_cell.length_a   1.000
_cell.length_b   1.000
_cell.length_c   1.000
_cell.angle_alpha   90.00
_cell.angle_beta   90.00
_cell.angle_gamma   90.00
#
_symmetry.space_group_name_H-M   'P 1'
#
loop_
_entity.id
_entity.type
_entity.pdbx_description
1 polymer ?
#
loop_
_entity_poly.entity_id
_entity_poly.type
_entity_poly.pdbx_seq_one_letter_code
_entity_poly.pdbx_strand_id
1 'polypeptide(L)'
;MKIIDKNIINQYKIIYKKQARDELDKIYLYIKERLKENKIAQRTINNIRGKISNLRYFPYAHKLIRKTKNFEFRKFIIKNYIIIYKINLKEKEVNILHIYNQKQKIKNKKQYSHI
;
A
#
# COMPACT_ATOMS: atom_id res chain seq x y z
N MET A 1 -25.60 13.79 3.70
CA MET A 1 -25.60 13.00 4.94
C MET A 1 -25.70 11.51 4.67
N LYS A 2 -26.74 11.12 3.99
CA LYS A 2 -26.97 9.69 3.67
C LYS A 2 -25.89 9.10 2.82
N ILE A 3 -25.31 9.89 1.93
CA ILE A 3 -24.25 9.45 1.04
C ILE A 3 -23.00 9.07 1.83
N ILE A 4 -22.73 9.80 2.90
CA ILE A 4 -21.59 9.52 3.77
C ILE A 4 -21.77 8.18 4.45
N ASP A 5 -22.99 7.89 4.87
CA ASP A 5 -23.28 6.62 5.53
C ASP A 5 -23.05 5.43 4.62
N LYS A 6 -23.39 5.56 3.33
CA LYS A 6 -23.15 4.51 2.36
C LYS A 6 -21.67 4.22 2.21
N ASN A 7 -20.86 5.26 2.16
CA ASN A 7 -19.41 5.09 2.02
C ASN A 7 -18.82 4.38 3.24
N ILE A 8 -19.30 4.72 4.43
CA ILE A 8 -18.85 4.08 5.65
C ILE A 8 -19.22 2.61 5.67
N ILE A 9 -20.45 2.29 5.26
CA ILE A 9 -20.94 0.91 5.24
C ILE A 9 -20.18 0.04 4.26
N ASN A 10 -19.75 0.62 3.13
CA ASN A 10 -19.11 -0.15 2.06
C ASN A 10 -17.58 -0.06 2.06
N GLN A 11 -17.00 0.50 3.12
CA GLN A 11 -15.55 0.62 3.15
C GLN A 11 -14.89 -0.74 3.37
N TYR A 12 -13.71 -0.88 2.78
CA TYR A 12 -12.88 -2.06 2.94
C TYR A 12 -11.98 -1.90 4.15
N LYS A 13 -11.66 -3.02 4.79
CA LYS A 13 -10.74 -3.03 5.91
C LYS A 13 -9.31 -3.07 5.37
N ILE A 14 -8.45 -2.18 5.85
CA ILE A 14 -7.03 -2.16 5.44
C ILE A 14 -6.22 -2.97 6.44
N ILE A 15 -5.45 -3.92 5.92
CA ILE A 15 -4.57 -4.76 6.73
C ILE A 15 -3.16 -4.67 6.16
N TYR A 16 -2.21 -4.22 6.97
CA TYR A 16 -0.80 -4.24 6.57
C TYR A 16 -0.21 -5.59 6.94
N LYS A 17 0.26 -6.31 5.94
CA LYS A 17 0.94 -7.58 6.20
C LYS A 17 2.31 -7.28 6.80
N LYS A 18 2.87 -8.25 7.52
CA LYS A 18 4.14 -8.06 8.22
C LYS A 18 5.23 -7.55 7.29
N GLN A 19 5.34 -8.13 6.10
CA GLN A 19 6.35 -7.72 5.13
C GLN A 19 6.23 -6.23 4.80
N ALA A 20 5.02 -5.76 4.56
CA ALA A 20 4.80 -4.35 4.24
C ALA A 20 5.12 -3.44 5.43
N ARG A 21 4.77 -3.87 6.64
CA ARG A 21 5.10 -3.09 7.83
C ARG A 21 6.61 -2.95 8.00
N ASP A 22 7.32 -4.06 7.83
CA ASP A 22 8.78 -4.06 7.96
C ASP A 22 9.41 -3.17 6.90
N GLU A 23 8.89 -3.21 5.69
CA GLU A 23 9.39 -2.37 4.60
C GLU A 23 9.15 -0.89 4.88
N LEU A 24 8.00 -0.57 5.42
CA LEU A 24 7.68 0.81 5.77
C LEU A 24 8.62 1.33 6.88
N ASP A 25 8.89 0.49 7.88
CA ASP A 25 9.82 0.84 8.95
C ASP A 25 11.21 1.08 8.40
N LYS A 26 11.66 0.26 7.45
CA LYS A 26 12.98 0.43 6.82
C LYS A 26 13.07 1.74 6.04
N ILE A 27 11.98 2.11 5.38
CA ILE A 27 11.94 3.38 4.66
C ILE A 27 12.09 4.54 5.63
N TYR A 28 11.37 4.48 6.75
CA TYR A 28 11.47 5.50 7.79
C TYR A 28 12.90 5.65 8.29
N LEU A 29 13.51 4.53 8.68
CA LEU A 29 14.87 4.54 9.22
C LEU A 29 15.89 5.03 8.21
N TYR A 30 15.75 4.61 6.97
CA TYR A 30 16.66 5.05 5.91
C TYR A 30 16.63 6.57 5.73
N ILE A 31 15.44 7.14 5.67
CA ILE A 31 15.29 8.59 5.48
C ILE A 31 15.84 9.34 6.70
N LYS A 32 15.50 8.85 7.87
CA LYS A 32 15.93 9.45 9.13
C LYS A 32 17.46 9.51 9.23
N GLU A 33 18.13 8.40 8.90
CA GLU A 33 19.57 8.32 8.97
C GLU A 33 20.26 9.12 7.88
N ARG A 34 19.73 9.05 6.66
CA ARG A 34 20.31 9.70 5.49
C ARG A 34 20.26 11.22 5.63
N LEU A 35 19.11 11.73 5.98
CA LEU A 35 18.88 13.17 6.03
C LEU A 35 19.06 13.73 7.43
N LYS A 36 19.18 12.85 8.43
CA LYS A 36 19.28 13.23 9.83
C LYS A 36 18.15 14.19 10.20
N GLU A 37 16.97 13.91 9.64
CA GLU A 37 15.81 14.78 9.77
C GLU A 37 14.55 13.96 9.98
N ASN A 38 14.09 13.90 11.22
CA ASN A 38 12.92 13.12 11.60
C ASN A 38 11.63 13.61 10.93
N LYS A 39 11.53 14.93 10.73
CA LYS A 39 10.32 15.50 10.15
C LYS A 39 10.07 15.02 8.73
N ILE A 40 11.14 14.92 7.94
CA ILE A 40 11.02 14.47 6.55
C ILE A 40 10.63 13.00 6.52
N ALA A 41 11.26 12.18 7.37
CA ALA A 41 10.92 10.77 7.47
C ALA A 41 9.46 10.60 7.87
N GLN A 42 9.02 11.33 8.89
CA GLN A 42 7.65 11.26 9.38
C GLN A 42 6.64 11.67 8.30
N ARG A 43 6.94 12.75 7.59
CA ARG A 43 6.06 13.25 6.53
C ARG A 43 5.93 12.23 5.41
N THR A 44 7.05 11.60 5.03
CA THR A 44 7.03 10.58 3.98
C THR A 44 6.16 9.41 4.36
N ILE A 45 6.32 8.90 5.58
CA ILE A 45 5.52 7.78 6.07
C ILE A 45 4.04 8.16 6.15
N ASN A 46 3.74 9.35 6.65
CA ASN A 46 2.35 9.81 6.75
C ASN A 46 1.70 9.95 5.37
N ASN A 47 2.47 10.41 4.39
CA ASN A 47 1.98 10.52 3.03
C ASN A 47 1.64 9.15 2.44
N ILE A 48 2.53 8.18 2.64
CA ILE A 48 2.28 6.81 2.16
C ILE A 48 1.04 6.23 2.84
N ARG A 49 0.95 6.34 4.15
CA ARG A 49 -0.19 5.81 4.90
C ARG A 49 -1.51 6.48 4.51
N GLY A 50 -1.46 7.79 4.27
CA GLY A 50 -2.64 8.52 3.84
C GLY A 50 -3.17 8.04 2.51
N LYS A 51 -2.28 7.81 1.55
CA LYS A 51 -2.67 7.31 0.25
C LYS A 51 -3.20 5.89 0.32
N ILE A 52 -2.58 5.06 1.15
CA ILE A 52 -3.06 3.69 1.36
C ILE A 52 -4.45 3.71 1.99
N SER A 53 -4.68 4.62 2.93
CA SER A 53 -5.96 4.74 3.61
C SER A 53 -7.13 4.96 2.65
N ASN A 54 -6.88 5.63 1.52
CA ASN A 54 -7.91 5.88 0.52
C ASN A 54 -8.42 4.59 -0.13
N LEU A 55 -7.66 3.51 -0.03
CA LEU A 55 -8.09 2.22 -0.58
C LEU A 55 -9.32 1.67 0.13
N ARG A 56 -9.66 2.18 1.30
CA ARG A 56 -10.89 1.80 1.99
C ARG A 56 -12.11 2.05 1.13
N TYR A 57 -12.06 3.13 0.36
CA TYR A 57 -13.20 3.56 -0.44
C TYR A 57 -13.02 3.26 -1.91
N PHE A 58 -11.78 3.22 -2.39
CA PHE A 58 -11.48 3.07 -3.81
C PHE A 58 -10.41 2.01 -4.07
N PRO A 59 -10.65 0.76 -3.65
CA PRO A 59 -9.63 -0.27 -3.81
C PRO A 59 -9.36 -0.65 -5.27
N TYR A 60 -10.30 -0.40 -6.16
CA TYR A 60 -10.17 -0.76 -7.57
C TYR A 60 -9.62 0.36 -8.44
N ALA A 61 -9.16 1.46 -7.83
CA ALA A 61 -8.72 2.64 -8.57
C ALA A 61 -7.37 2.47 -9.26
N HIS A 62 -6.60 1.45 -8.90
CA HIS A 62 -5.22 1.32 -9.36
C HIS A 62 -5.03 0.11 -10.26
N LYS A 63 -3.82 0.00 -10.84
CA LYS A 63 -3.54 -0.96 -11.88
C LYS A 63 -3.66 -2.40 -11.41
N LEU A 64 -4.43 -3.18 -12.15
CA LEU A 64 -4.55 -4.62 -11.91
C LEU A 64 -3.28 -5.33 -12.37
N ILE A 65 -2.69 -6.15 -11.50
CA ILE A 65 -1.52 -6.97 -11.83
C ILE A 65 -1.96 -8.37 -12.19
N ARG A 66 -2.84 -8.94 -11.37
CA ARG A 66 -3.29 -10.30 -11.54
C ARG A 66 -4.63 -10.47 -10.86
N LYS A 67 -5.44 -11.35 -11.39
CA LYS A 67 -6.76 -11.65 -10.82
C LYS A 67 -6.91 -13.16 -10.68
N THR A 68 -7.37 -13.58 -9.50
CA THR A 68 -7.76 -14.96 -9.24
C THR A 68 -9.24 -14.97 -8.91
N LYS A 69 -9.79 -16.14 -8.62
CA LYS A 69 -11.21 -16.27 -8.30
C LYS A 69 -11.61 -15.36 -7.11
N ASN A 70 -10.78 -15.32 -6.07
CA ASN A 70 -11.13 -14.64 -4.83
C ASN A 70 -10.33 -13.38 -4.54
N PHE A 71 -9.35 -13.06 -5.37
CA PHE A 71 -8.44 -11.96 -5.10
C PHE A 71 -8.11 -11.18 -6.35
N GLU A 72 -7.87 -9.88 -6.17
CA GLU A 72 -7.28 -9.03 -7.19
C GLU A 72 -6.01 -8.42 -6.63
N PHE A 73 -4.91 -8.56 -7.37
CA PHE A 73 -3.64 -7.99 -6.99
C PHE A 73 -3.43 -6.72 -7.80
N ARG A 74 -3.18 -5.62 -7.12
CA ARG A 74 -3.05 -4.31 -7.74
C ARG A 74 -1.83 -3.58 -7.23
N LYS A 75 -1.41 -2.56 -7.96
CA LYS A 75 -0.29 -1.73 -7.53
C LYS A 75 -0.57 -0.27 -7.84
N PHE A 76 0.05 0.60 -7.05
CA PHE A 76 0.06 2.01 -7.36
C PHE A 76 1.37 2.62 -6.89
N ILE A 77 1.66 3.81 -7.43
CA ILE A 77 2.92 4.48 -7.19
C ILE A 77 2.66 5.76 -6.42
N ILE A 78 3.39 5.95 -5.33
CA ILE A 78 3.35 7.18 -4.55
C ILE A 78 4.76 7.74 -4.60
N LYS A 79 4.98 8.78 -5.41
CA LYS A 79 6.31 9.35 -5.62
C LYS A 79 7.31 8.26 -6.02
N ASN A 80 8.28 7.94 -5.16
CA ASN A 80 9.29 6.94 -5.46
C ASN A 80 8.96 5.55 -4.92
N TYR A 81 7.75 5.36 -4.39
CA TYR A 81 7.40 4.10 -3.75
C TYR A 81 6.32 3.37 -4.51
N ILE A 82 6.48 2.06 -4.57
CA ILE A 82 5.51 1.16 -5.21
C ILE A 82 4.81 0.40 -4.11
N ILE A 83 3.48 0.42 -4.16
CA ILE A 83 2.63 -0.27 -3.20
C ILE A 83 1.97 -1.42 -3.93
N ILE A 84 2.16 -2.63 -3.42
CA ILE A 84 1.49 -3.83 -3.94
C ILE A 84 0.47 -4.26 -2.91
N TYR A 85 -0.77 -4.42 -3.35
CA TYR A 85 -1.83 -4.86 -2.45
C TYR A 85 -2.74 -5.86 -3.13
N LYS A 86 -3.47 -6.61 -2.32
CA LYS A 86 -4.49 -7.50 -2.86
C LYS A 86 -5.84 -7.18 -2.21
N ILE A 87 -6.88 -7.31 -3.01
CA ILE A 87 -8.24 -7.13 -2.55
C ILE A 87 -8.83 -8.52 -2.36
N ASN A 88 -9.28 -8.78 -1.14
CA ASN A 88 -10.03 -10.00 -0.86
C ASN A 88 -11.49 -9.69 -1.17
N LEU A 89 -11.99 -10.26 -2.26
CA LEU A 89 -13.34 -9.94 -2.76
C LEU A 89 -14.43 -10.41 -1.81
N LYS A 90 -14.18 -11.53 -1.16
CA LYS A 90 -15.16 -12.12 -0.27
C LYS A 90 -15.24 -11.40 1.08
N GLU A 91 -14.08 -11.10 1.65
CA GLU A 91 -14.01 -10.52 3.00
C GLU A 91 -14.01 -9.00 3.01
N LYS A 92 -13.96 -8.37 1.84
CA LYS A 92 -13.85 -6.91 1.71
C LYS A 92 -12.67 -6.38 2.49
N GLU A 93 -11.51 -6.96 2.24
CA GLU A 93 -10.25 -6.55 2.87
C GLU A 93 -9.25 -6.15 1.80
N VAL A 94 -8.45 -5.14 2.12
CA VAL A 94 -7.32 -4.75 1.30
C VAL A 94 -6.09 -5.08 2.12
N ASN A 95 -5.29 -6.02 1.63
CA ASN A 95 -4.07 -6.46 2.29
C ASN A 95 -2.89 -5.80 1.61
N ILE A 96 -2.16 -4.98 2.34
CA ILE A 96 -0.95 -4.33 1.82
C ILE A 96 0.18 -5.34 1.91
N LEU A 97 0.70 -5.75 0.77
CA LEU A 97 1.69 -6.82 0.69
C LEU A 97 3.12 -6.31 0.69
N HIS A 98 3.38 -5.27 -0.10
CA HIS A 98 4.74 -4.75 -0.28
C HIS A 98 4.74 -3.24 -0.43
N ILE A 99 5.78 -2.62 0.10
CA ILE A 99 6.03 -1.19 -0.05
C ILE A 99 7.52 -1.05 -0.34
N TYR A 100 7.89 -0.70 -1.58
CA TYR A 100 9.30 -0.55 -1.89
C TYR A 100 9.63 0.73 -2.64
N ASN A 101 10.88 1.13 -2.50
CA ASN A 101 11.44 2.23 -3.26
C ASN A 101 11.64 1.78 -4.71
N GLN A 102 11.24 2.60 -5.66
CA GLN A 102 11.41 2.28 -7.09
C GLN A 102 12.84 2.04 -7.49
N LYS A 103 13.78 2.67 -6.79
CA LYS A 103 15.20 2.48 -7.09
C LYS A 103 15.65 1.05 -6.83
N GLN A 104 14.93 0.33 -6.00
CA GLN A 104 15.21 -1.07 -5.69
C GLN A 104 14.41 -2.03 -6.57
N LYS A 105 13.56 -1.50 -7.42
CA LYS A 105 12.66 -2.27 -8.25
C LYS A 105 13.37 -3.31 -9.11
N ILE A 106 14.50 -2.92 -9.71
CA ILE A 106 15.25 -3.81 -10.59
C ILE A 106 15.76 -5.02 -9.82
N LYS A 107 16.25 -4.80 -8.61
CA LYS A 107 16.77 -5.87 -7.77
C LYS A 107 15.66 -6.78 -7.25
N ASN A 108 14.45 -6.28 -7.18
CA ASN A 108 13.33 -6.97 -6.55
C ASN A 108 12.23 -7.37 -7.53
N LYS A 109 12.55 -7.47 -8.81
CA LYS A 109 11.59 -7.87 -9.83
C LYS A 109 10.87 -9.17 -9.50
N LYS A 110 11.61 -10.12 -8.93
CA LYS A 110 11.06 -11.44 -8.62
C LYS A 110 9.96 -11.40 -7.56
N GLN A 111 9.87 -10.32 -6.82
CA GLN A 111 8.83 -10.21 -5.80
C GLN A 111 7.43 -10.18 -6.41
N TYR A 112 7.32 -9.71 -7.64
CA TYR A 112 6.03 -9.70 -8.34
C TYR A 112 5.54 -11.11 -8.65
N SER A 113 6.44 -12.03 -8.87
CA SER A 113 6.06 -13.38 -9.25
C SER A 113 5.51 -14.18 -8.08
N HIS A 114 5.68 -13.70 -6.85
CA HIS A 114 5.15 -14.36 -5.66
C HIS A 114 3.73 -13.93 -5.32
N ILE A 115 3.21 -12.98 -6.05
CA ILE A 115 1.86 -12.48 -5.83
C ILE A 115 0.79 -13.41 -6.51
#